data_af94fe3325d5c99bbd5821f0a0ff7de9
#
_entry.id   af94fe3325d5c99bbd5821f0a0ff7de9
#
_cell.length_a   1.000
_cell.length_b   1.000
_cell.length_c   1.000
_cell.angle_alpha   90.00
_cell.angle_beta   90.00
_cell.angle_gamma   90.00
#
_symmetry.space_group_name_H-M   'P 1'
#
loop_
_entity.id
_entity.type
_entity.pdbx_description
1 polymer ?
#
loop_
_entity_poly.entity_id
_entity_poly.type
_entity_poly.pdbx_seq_one_letter_code
_entity_poly.pdbx_strand_id
1 'polypeptide(L)'
;MPLKKFKPNTPGQRGLVLVDKSDLFKGKPIKTLTEGLNRAGGRNNSGRVTMWDRGGGHKRRYRIIDFKRTKFDVVGTVERIEYDPNRTAFIALIKYEDGILNYIIAPQRLNVGDKVISSQKADIKPGNSMPLSSVPVGTILHNIELKPGKGGQIARSAGSYVQLIGKDLSYSILRLTSGEVRFVLSSCMCSVGAVSNPDNQNTNLGKAGRSRWLGRRPTVRGVAMNPVDHPHGGGEGRTSGGRHPVTPWGKGTKGNRTRNNKRTDKLIIRRRKA
;
A
#
# COMPACT_ATOMS: atom_id res chain seq x y z
N MET A 1 5.27 16.10 -2.08
CA MET A 1 5.10 16.91 -0.88
C MET A 1 6.40 16.88 -0.11
N PRO A 2 6.89 18.02 0.41
CA PRO A 2 8.16 18.08 1.11
C PRO A 2 8.11 17.35 2.46
N LEU A 3 9.28 16.93 2.93
CA LEU A 3 9.45 16.38 4.27
C LEU A 3 9.61 17.50 5.28
N LYS A 4 8.87 17.43 6.37
CA LYS A 4 8.98 18.36 7.50
C LYS A 4 9.92 17.79 8.55
N LYS A 5 11.04 18.46 8.78
CA LYS A 5 11.96 18.21 9.89
C LYS A 5 11.61 19.11 11.07
N PHE A 6 11.84 18.63 12.27
CA PHE A 6 11.54 19.37 13.51
C PHE A 6 12.82 19.78 14.22
N LYS A 7 12.78 20.89 14.94
CA LYS A 7 13.89 21.32 15.81
C LYS A 7 14.11 20.28 16.92
N PRO A 8 15.35 19.96 17.29
CA PRO A 8 15.67 18.91 18.26
C PRO A 8 15.47 19.37 19.72
N ASN A 9 14.33 19.97 20.02
CA ASN A 9 14.04 20.54 21.35
C ASN A 9 13.80 19.42 22.41
N THR A 10 13.39 18.23 21.98
CA THR A 10 13.16 17.07 22.83
C THR A 10 13.74 15.80 22.20
N PRO A 11 14.07 14.74 22.98
CA PRO A 11 14.54 13.47 22.42
C PRO A 11 13.63 12.90 21.34
N GLY A 12 12.31 13.03 21.49
CA GLY A 12 11.32 12.54 20.54
C GLY A 12 11.20 13.35 19.25
N GLN A 13 11.72 14.58 19.23
CA GLN A 13 11.73 15.47 18.06
C GLN A 13 13.08 15.45 17.33
N ARG A 14 14.17 15.05 17.99
CA ARG A 14 15.52 15.05 17.42
C ARG A 14 15.64 14.35 16.08
N GLY A 15 15.06 13.18 15.92
CA GLY A 15 15.08 12.41 14.68
C GLY A 15 13.73 12.39 13.95
N LEU A 16 12.79 13.29 14.30
CA LEU A 16 11.45 13.28 13.73
C LEU A 16 11.45 13.87 12.33
N VAL A 17 11.00 13.07 11.35
CA VAL A 17 10.80 13.48 9.96
C VAL A 17 9.42 13.00 9.53
N LEU A 18 8.53 13.88 9.14
CA LEU A 18 7.18 13.56 8.69
C LEU A 18 6.91 14.17 7.32
N VAL A 19 5.97 13.59 6.60
CA VAL A 19 5.44 14.21 5.36
C VAL A 19 4.65 15.45 5.74
N ASP A 20 4.88 16.55 5.04
CA ASP A 20 4.06 17.75 5.16
C ASP A 20 2.66 17.46 4.56
N LYS A 21 1.63 17.90 5.25
CA LYS A 21 0.22 17.72 4.88
C LYS A 21 -0.50 19.05 4.74
N SER A 22 0.25 20.15 4.58
CA SER A 22 -0.32 21.50 4.47
C SER A 22 -1.31 21.64 3.33
N ASP A 23 -1.00 21.01 2.19
CA ASP A 23 -1.77 21.10 0.94
C ASP A 23 -2.97 20.15 0.89
N LEU A 24 -3.14 19.29 1.92
CA LEU A 24 -4.26 18.38 2.00
C LEU A 24 -5.47 19.04 2.68
N PHE A 25 -6.65 18.62 2.26
CA PHE A 25 -7.89 19.03 2.91
C PHE A 25 -7.87 18.65 4.40
N LYS A 26 -8.15 19.64 5.26
CA LYS A 26 -8.09 19.52 6.74
C LYS A 26 -9.44 19.20 7.38
N GLY A 27 -10.51 19.18 6.58
CA GLY A 27 -11.87 18.91 7.07
C GLY A 27 -12.15 17.44 7.34
N LYS A 28 -13.39 17.15 7.70
CA LYS A 28 -13.87 15.78 7.95
C LYS A 28 -14.12 15.05 6.63
N PRO A 29 -13.90 13.72 6.56
CA PRO A 29 -14.26 12.91 5.39
C PRO A 29 -15.77 12.84 5.22
N ILE A 30 -16.23 12.51 4.03
CA ILE A 30 -17.64 12.30 3.72
C ILE A 30 -18.19 11.14 4.54
N LYS A 31 -19.22 11.39 5.34
CA LYS A 31 -19.77 10.42 6.29
C LYS A 31 -20.30 9.16 5.61
N THR A 32 -20.99 9.31 4.48
CA THR A 32 -21.56 8.20 3.69
C THR A 32 -20.49 7.29 3.07
N LEU A 33 -19.28 7.82 2.82
CA LEU A 33 -18.14 7.07 2.29
C LEU A 33 -17.17 6.59 3.40
N THR A 34 -17.64 6.54 4.66
CA THR A 34 -16.81 6.07 5.79
C THR A 34 -17.54 5.07 6.64
N GLU A 35 -16.84 4.03 7.05
CA GLU A 35 -17.33 2.96 7.94
C GLU A 35 -16.51 2.86 9.22
N GLY A 36 -17.09 2.27 10.25
CA GLY A 36 -16.38 1.90 11.46
C GLY A 36 -15.30 0.84 11.15
N LEU A 37 -14.09 1.00 11.68
CA LEU A 37 -13.02 0.03 11.52
C LEU A 37 -12.76 -0.70 12.83
N ASN A 38 -13.24 -1.94 12.92
CA ASN A 38 -12.90 -2.84 14.00
C ASN A 38 -11.49 -3.42 13.81
N ARG A 39 -10.77 -3.56 14.92
CA ARG A 39 -9.39 -4.08 14.91
C ARG A 39 -9.35 -5.46 15.50
N ALA A 40 -8.89 -6.42 14.74
CA ALA A 40 -8.75 -7.80 15.18
C ALA A 40 -7.54 -8.05 16.11
N GLY A 41 -6.67 -7.05 16.36
CA GLY A 41 -5.51 -7.22 17.22
C GLY A 41 -4.54 -8.31 16.75
N GLY A 42 -4.42 -8.53 15.43
CA GLY A 42 -3.57 -9.58 14.86
C GLY A 42 -4.20 -10.97 14.84
N ARG A 43 -5.50 -11.12 15.18
CA ARG A 43 -6.24 -12.38 15.12
C ARG A 43 -6.85 -12.60 13.75
N ASN A 44 -6.94 -13.85 13.35
CA ASN A 44 -7.65 -14.28 12.15
C ASN A 44 -9.16 -14.47 12.43
N ASN A 45 -9.90 -14.98 11.43
CA ASN A 45 -11.34 -15.28 11.55
C ASN A 45 -11.67 -16.38 12.59
N SER A 46 -10.72 -17.25 12.93
CA SER A 46 -10.86 -18.27 14.00
C SER A 46 -10.38 -17.78 15.37
N GLY A 47 -10.06 -16.48 15.54
CA GLY A 47 -9.61 -15.89 16.79
C GLY A 47 -8.15 -16.16 17.16
N ARG A 48 -7.40 -16.93 16.35
CA ARG A 48 -5.99 -17.24 16.61
C ARG A 48 -5.09 -16.07 16.21
N VAL A 49 -4.05 -15.83 17.00
CA VAL A 49 -3.03 -14.80 16.69
C VAL A 49 -2.19 -15.29 15.51
N THR A 50 -2.32 -14.59 14.37
CA THR A 50 -1.53 -14.85 13.15
C THR A 50 -0.47 -13.79 12.89
N MET A 51 -0.63 -12.61 13.50
CA MET A 51 0.34 -11.52 13.45
C MET A 51 0.53 -10.95 14.85
N TRP A 52 1.71 -11.14 15.41
CA TRP A 52 2.04 -10.63 16.75
C TRP A 52 2.22 -9.13 16.79
N ASP A 53 2.19 -8.60 18.00
CA ASP A 53 2.50 -7.20 18.31
C ASP A 53 1.63 -6.21 17.56
N ARG A 54 0.35 -6.56 17.35
CA ARG A 54 -0.68 -5.68 16.79
C ARG A 54 -1.75 -5.39 17.80
N GLY A 55 -2.19 -4.15 17.86
CA GLY A 55 -3.29 -3.73 18.73
C GLY A 55 -3.12 -2.31 19.28
N GLY A 56 -4.16 -1.82 19.91
CA GLY A 56 -4.20 -0.44 20.38
C GLY A 56 -4.12 0.58 19.24
N GLY A 57 -3.56 1.74 19.53
CA GLY A 57 -3.41 2.84 18.60
C GLY A 57 -4.68 3.69 18.45
N HIS A 58 -4.58 4.79 17.69
CA HIS A 58 -5.66 5.75 17.53
C HIS A 58 -6.87 5.14 16.82
N LYS A 59 -8.11 5.46 17.27
CA LYS A 59 -9.37 5.06 16.62
C LYS A 59 -9.41 5.60 15.19
N ARG A 60 -9.80 4.75 14.22
CA ARG A 60 -9.85 5.11 12.80
C ARG A 60 -11.22 4.77 12.22
N ARG A 61 -11.60 5.51 11.18
CA ARG A 61 -12.69 5.14 10.27
C ARG A 61 -12.06 4.64 8.96
N TYR A 62 -12.65 3.63 8.37
CA TYR A 62 -12.29 3.18 7.03
C TYR A 62 -12.92 4.13 5.99
N ARG A 63 -12.17 4.46 4.92
CA ARG A 63 -12.70 5.17 3.75
C ARG A 63 -12.98 4.14 2.69
N ILE A 64 -14.20 4.15 2.17
CA ILE A 64 -14.60 3.30 1.06
C ILE A 64 -13.97 3.86 -0.20
N ILE A 65 -13.01 3.13 -0.75
CA ILE A 65 -12.26 3.53 -1.96
C ILE A 65 -12.79 2.73 -3.14
N ASP A 66 -13.07 3.41 -4.23
CA ASP A 66 -13.43 2.78 -5.50
C ASP A 66 -12.18 2.21 -6.19
N PHE A 67 -11.87 0.94 -5.88
CA PHE A 67 -10.78 0.21 -6.52
C PHE A 67 -11.19 -0.37 -7.88
N LYS A 68 -12.47 -0.45 -8.17
CA LYS A 68 -12.99 -1.06 -9.40
C LYS A 68 -13.15 -0.06 -10.52
N ARG A 69 -13.42 1.22 -10.18
CA ARG A 69 -13.65 2.28 -11.16
C ARG A 69 -14.81 1.92 -12.11
N THR A 70 -15.93 1.50 -11.55
CA THR A 70 -17.08 0.94 -12.28
C THR A 70 -17.89 1.95 -13.08
N LYS A 71 -17.75 3.24 -12.83
CA LYS A 71 -18.39 4.30 -13.60
C LYS A 71 -17.62 4.54 -14.89
N PHE A 72 -18.06 3.88 -15.96
CA PHE A 72 -17.46 4.04 -17.29
C PHE A 72 -18.04 5.24 -18.00
N ASP A 73 -17.19 5.93 -18.78
CA ASP A 73 -17.50 7.04 -19.69
C ASP A 73 -18.16 8.26 -19.02
N VAL A 74 -18.13 8.32 -17.68
CA VAL A 74 -18.60 9.49 -16.90
C VAL A 74 -17.41 10.29 -16.41
N VAL A 75 -17.36 11.57 -16.73
CA VAL A 75 -16.31 12.48 -16.27
C VAL A 75 -16.53 12.83 -14.81
N GLY A 76 -15.48 12.74 -14.03
CA GLY A 76 -15.47 13.18 -12.64
C GLY A 76 -14.42 14.28 -12.43
N THR A 77 -14.73 15.26 -11.62
CA THR A 77 -13.82 16.35 -11.23
C THR A 77 -13.25 16.07 -9.85
N VAL A 78 -11.96 16.26 -9.67
CA VAL A 78 -11.29 16.17 -8.37
C VAL A 78 -11.69 17.36 -7.52
N GLU A 79 -12.48 17.12 -6.48
CA GLU A 79 -12.95 18.17 -5.56
C GLU A 79 -11.89 18.52 -4.52
N ARG A 80 -11.21 17.51 -3.98
CA ARG A 80 -10.17 17.68 -2.96
C ARG A 80 -9.30 16.44 -2.79
N ILE A 81 -8.11 16.63 -2.22
CA ILE A 81 -7.18 15.54 -1.86
C ILE A 81 -7.13 15.45 -0.34
N GLU A 82 -7.30 14.23 0.20
CA GLU A 82 -7.41 13.97 1.63
C GLU A 82 -6.34 13.02 2.15
N TYR A 83 -6.04 13.15 3.44
CA TYR A 83 -5.27 12.17 4.19
C TYR A 83 -6.14 11.00 4.63
N ASP A 84 -5.69 9.76 4.36
CA ASP A 84 -6.31 8.55 4.89
C ASP A 84 -5.38 7.88 5.93
N PRO A 85 -5.84 7.71 7.20
CA PRO A 85 -5.05 7.05 8.24
C PRO A 85 -4.89 5.53 8.04
N ASN A 86 -5.59 4.93 7.08
CA ASN A 86 -5.59 3.48 6.84
C ASN A 86 -4.59 3.05 5.78
N ARG A 87 -4.06 4.02 5.02
CA ARG A 87 -3.06 3.79 3.96
C ARG A 87 -1.99 4.85 3.96
N THR A 88 -0.90 4.57 3.30
CA THR A 88 0.22 5.50 3.16
C THR A 88 0.03 6.50 2.02
N ALA A 89 -0.76 6.12 1.01
CA ALA A 89 -1.16 6.98 -0.10
C ALA A 89 -2.23 7.98 0.32
N PHE A 90 -2.29 9.13 -0.37
CA PHE A 90 -3.42 10.05 -0.27
C PHE A 90 -4.58 9.54 -1.11
N ILE A 91 -5.77 10.06 -0.83
CA ILE A 91 -7.00 9.76 -1.55
C ILE A 91 -7.55 11.05 -2.16
N ALA A 92 -8.19 10.95 -3.31
CA ALA A 92 -8.88 12.06 -3.95
C ALA A 92 -10.39 11.82 -3.90
N LEU A 93 -11.14 12.83 -3.50
CA LEU A 93 -12.58 12.86 -3.62
C LEU A 93 -12.94 13.35 -5.02
N ILE A 94 -13.70 12.54 -5.73
CA ILE A 94 -14.18 12.84 -7.09
C ILE A 94 -15.66 13.06 -7.05
N LYS A 95 -16.10 14.15 -7.67
CA LYS A 95 -17.49 14.45 -7.96
C LYS A 95 -17.75 14.19 -9.43
N TYR A 96 -18.60 13.21 -9.71
CA TYR A 96 -19.04 12.91 -11.08
C TYR A 96 -20.13 13.88 -11.53
N GLU A 97 -20.33 13.99 -12.84
CA GLU A 97 -21.36 14.85 -13.45
C GLU A 97 -22.78 14.51 -12.97
N ASP A 98 -23.03 13.25 -12.62
CA ASP A 98 -24.28 12.79 -12.01
C ASP A 98 -24.44 13.14 -10.50
N GLY A 99 -23.50 13.92 -9.95
CA GLY A 99 -23.50 14.36 -8.56
C GLY A 99 -22.99 13.30 -7.56
N ILE A 100 -22.68 12.09 -7.99
CA ILE A 100 -22.18 11.02 -7.08
C ILE A 100 -20.73 11.30 -6.69
N LEU A 101 -20.44 11.09 -5.40
CA LEU A 101 -19.10 11.25 -4.82
C LEU A 101 -18.44 9.89 -4.61
N ASN A 102 -17.18 9.74 -5.02
CA ASN A 102 -16.37 8.56 -4.75
C ASN A 102 -14.95 8.93 -4.33
N TYR A 103 -14.33 8.11 -3.48
CA TYR A 103 -12.90 8.20 -3.22
C TYR A 103 -12.11 7.30 -4.17
N ILE A 104 -11.02 7.82 -4.70
CA ILE A 104 -10.01 7.04 -5.42
C ILE A 104 -8.65 7.18 -4.76
N ILE A 105 -7.70 6.29 -5.11
CA ILE A 105 -6.29 6.51 -4.75
C ILE A 105 -5.79 7.70 -5.57
N ALA A 106 -5.24 8.72 -4.92
CA ALA A 106 -4.67 9.86 -5.61
C ALA A 106 -3.32 9.46 -6.25
N PRO A 107 -3.15 9.60 -7.57
CA PRO A 107 -1.83 9.50 -8.20
C PRO A 107 -0.98 10.76 -7.92
N GLN A 108 0.30 10.67 -8.24
CA GLN A 108 1.18 11.84 -8.27
C GLN A 108 0.71 12.80 -9.37
N ARG A 109 0.92 14.10 -9.14
CA ARG A 109 0.58 15.18 -10.07
C ARG A 109 -0.91 15.36 -10.35
N LEU A 110 -1.78 14.75 -9.55
CA LEU A 110 -3.21 15.03 -9.59
C LEU A 110 -3.48 16.26 -8.73
N ASN A 111 -4.18 17.24 -9.28
CA ASN A 111 -4.53 18.49 -8.61
C ASN A 111 -6.06 18.58 -8.40
N VAL A 112 -6.46 19.47 -7.52
CA VAL A 112 -7.88 19.85 -7.36
C VAL A 112 -8.33 20.55 -8.64
N GLY A 113 -9.52 20.18 -9.13
CA GLY A 113 -10.07 20.68 -10.39
C GLY A 113 -9.75 19.81 -11.61
N ASP A 114 -8.78 18.88 -11.52
CA ASP A 114 -8.48 17.98 -12.63
C ASP A 114 -9.69 17.07 -12.94
N LYS A 115 -9.86 16.76 -14.23
CA LYS A 115 -10.88 15.82 -14.68
C LYS A 115 -10.30 14.42 -14.81
N VAL A 116 -11.04 13.42 -14.33
CA VAL A 116 -10.69 11.99 -14.40
C VAL A 116 -11.84 11.19 -14.97
N ILE A 117 -11.52 10.21 -15.80
CA ILE A 117 -12.50 9.34 -16.45
C ILE A 117 -12.03 7.87 -16.38
N SER A 118 -12.99 6.97 -16.39
CA SER A 118 -12.76 5.53 -16.58
C SER A 118 -13.37 5.13 -17.91
N SER A 119 -12.53 4.84 -18.92
CA SER A 119 -12.98 4.53 -20.28
C SER A 119 -11.96 3.67 -21.01
N GLN A 120 -12.40 2.94 -22.03
CA GLN A 120 -11.49 2.22 -22.94
C GLN A 120 -10.64 3.17 -23.80
N LYS A 121 -11.15 4.36 -24.10
CA LYS A 121 -10.52 5.38 -24.94
C LYS A 121 -10.07 6.62 -24.17
N ALA A 122 -9.81 6.47 -22.86
CA ALA A 122 -9.36 7.59 -22.04
C ALA A 122 -7.95 8.05 -22.43
N ASP A 123 -7.68 9.36 -22.30
CA ASP A 123 -6.33 9.92 -22.45
C ASP A 123 -5.37 9.37 -21.37
N ILE A 124 -4.07 9.37 -21.68
CA ILE A 124 -3.03 8.96 -20.77
C ILE A 124 -2.71 10.09 -19.78
N LYS A 125 -3.70 10.46 -18.96
CA LYS A 125 -3.57 11.48 -17.91
C LYS A 125 -3.60 10.83 -16.53
N PRO A 126 -2.85 11.35 -15.52
CA PRO A 126 -2.86 10.82 -14.16
C PRO A 126 -4.28 10.73 -13.59
N GLY A 127 -4.66 9.57 -13.05
CA GLY A 127 -5.98 9.33 -12.48
C GLY A 127 -7.00 8.71 -13.41
N ASN A 128 -6.82 8.77 -14.73
CA ASN A 128 -7.67 8.05 -15.67
C ASN A 128 -7.50 6.54 -15.51
N SER A 129 -8.58 5.80 -15.76
CA SER A 129 -8.59 4.34 -15.64
C SER A 129 -9.03 3.73 -16.96
N MET A 130 -8.33 2.68 -17.38
CA MET A 130 -8.59 1.97 -18.63
C MET A 130 -8.11 0.52 -18.56
N PRO A 131 -8.55 -0.37 -19.45
CA PRO A 131 -7.99 -1.70 -19.54
C PRO A 131 -6.54 -1.66 -20.04
N LEU A 132 -5.71 -2.62 -19.60
CA LEU A 132 -4.31 -2.72 -19.98
C LEU A 132 -4.12 -2.83 -21.49
N SER A 133 -5.10 -3.38 -22.22
CA SER A 133 -5.09 -3.46 -23.68
C SER A 133 -4.98 -2.07 -24.35
N SER A 134 -5.61 -1.04 -23.78
CA SER A 134 -5.65 0.31 -24.33
C SER A 134 -4.43 1.16 -23.97
N VAL A 135 -3.65 0.75 -22.95
CA VAL A 135 -2.51 1.53 -22.46
C VAL A 135 -1.29 1.37 -23.38
N PRO A 136 -0.59 2.43 -23.79
CA PRO A 136 0.67 2.33 -24.53
C PRO A 136 1.79 1.66 -23.68
N VAL A 137 2.67 0.93 -24.37
CA VAL A 137 3.87 0.35 -23.76
C VAL A 137 4.77 1.46 -23.20
N GLY A 138 5.43 1.21 -22.05
CA GLY A 138 6.27 2.19 -21.35
C GLY A 138 5.52 3.01 -20.30
N THR A 139 4.19 3.02 -20.32
CA THR A 139 3.37 3.82 -19.38
C THR A 139 3.50 3.33 -17.94
N ILE A 140 3.54 4.29 -17.01
CA ILE A 140 3.52 4.06 -15.57
C ILE A 140 2.07 3.98 -15.09
N LEU A 141 1.78 2.93 -14.32
CA LEU A 141 0.44 2.56 -13.88
C LEU A 141 0.37 2.27 -12.39
N HIS A 142 -0.82 2.36 -11.81
CA HIS A 142 -1.12 1.94 -10.45
C HIS A 142 -2.52 1.32 -10.37
N ASN A 143 -2.90 0.85 -9.18
CA ASN A 143 -4.23 0.27 -8.91
C ASN A 143 -4.65 -0.78 -9.95
N ILE A 144 -3.75 -1.74 -10.26
CA ILE A 144 -3.95 -2.72 -11.32
C ILE A 144 -4.69 -3.93 -10.78
N GLU A 145 -5.66 -4.40 -11.56
CA GLU A 145 -6.36 -5.65 -11.27
C GLU A 145 -5.50 -6.87 -11.59
N LEU A 146 -5.75 -7.97 -10.87
CA LEU A 146 -5.20 -9.30 -11.18
C LEU A 146 -6.20 -10.21 -11.89
N LYS A 147 -7.48 -9.91 -11.73
CA LYS A 147 -8.59 -10.57 -12.41
C LYS A 147 -9.59 -9.48 -12.79
N PRO A 148 -10.17 -9.53 -14.00
CA PRO A 148 -11.15 -8.53 -14.44
C PRO A 148 -12.29 -8.38 -13.44
N GLY A 149 -12.70 -7.15 -13.14
CA GLY A 149 -13.82 -6.80 -12.26
C GLY A 149 -13.60 -7.04 -10.76
N LYS A 150 -12.42 -7.56 -10.35
CA LYS A 150 -12.11 -7.77 -8.93
C LYS A 150 -11.72 -6.49 -8.19
N GLY A 151 -11.33 -5.46 -8.92
CA GLY A 151 -10.75 -4.22 -8.39
C GLY A 151 -9.24 -4.29 -8.25
N GLY A 152 -8.60 -3.13 -8.24
CA GLY A 152 -7.16 -3.01 -8.21
C GLY A 152 -6.53 -3.63 -6.97
N GLN A 153 -5.44 -4.37 -7.15
CA GLN A 153 -4.73 -5.09 -6.09
C GLN A 153 -3.23 -4.76 -6.06
N ILE A 154 -2.64 -4.41 -7.19
CA ILE A 154 -1.22 -4.10 -7.33
C ILE A 154 -1.00 -2.59 -7.33
N ALA A 155 0.12 -2.14 -6.76
CA ALA A 155 0.55 -0.74 -6.72
C ALA A 155 -0.51 0.21 -6.14
N ARG A 156 -0.82 0.04 -4.84
CA ARG A 156 -1.77 0.88 -4.09
C ARG A 156 -1.12 1.65 -2.95
N SER A 157 0.10 1.29 -2.57
CA SER A 157 0.84 1.96 -1.49
C SER A 157 1.50 3.24 -1.99
N ALA A 158 1.83 4.16 -1.07
CA ALA A 158 2.52 5.41 -1.38
C ALA A 158 3.75 5.19 -2.26
N GLY A 159 3.89 6.00 -3.31
CA GLY A 159 5.02 5.97 -4.24
C GLY A 159 5.13 4.72 -5.12
N SER A 160 4.26 3.72 -4.95
CA SER A 160 4.33 2.50 -5.77
C SER A 160 3.80 2.74 -7.18
N TYR A 161 4.37 2.02 -8.13
CA TYR A 161 3.98 2.05 -9.53
C TYR A 161 4.30 0.71 -10.19
N VAL A 162 3.80 0.54 -11.40
CA VAL A 162 4.10 -0.60 -12.28
C VAL A 162 4.32 -0.04 -13.67
N GLN A 163 5.27 -0.59 -14.40
CA GLN A 163 5.53 -0.23 -15.78
C GLN A 163 4.99 -1.31 -16.71
N LEU A 164 4.22 -0.91 -17.71
CA LEU A 164 3.84 -1.79 -18.82
C LEU A 164 5.03 -1.92 -19.76
N ILE A 165 5.60 -3.13 -19.88
CA ILE A 165 6.80 -3.37 -20.70
C ILE A 165 6.44 -3.86 -22.11
N GLY A 166 5.37 -4.64 -22.20
CA GLY A 166 4.93 -5.23 -23.45
C GLY A 166 3.52 -5.77 -23.38
N LYS A 167 3.01 -6.18 -24.52
CA LYS A 167 1.72 -6.86 -24.68
C LYS A 167 1.93 -8.10 -25.52
N ASP A 168 1.25 -9.16 -25.17
CA ASP A 168 1.25 -10.43 -25.88
C ASP A 168 -0.20 -10.94 -25.92
N LEU A 169 -0.78 -11.02 -27.11
CA LEU A 169 -2.17 -11.48 -27.37
C LEU A 169 -3.16 -11.04 -26.26
N SER A 170 -3.50 -11.97 -25.34
CA SER A 170 -4.45 -11.73 -24.27
C SER A 170 -3.79 -11.24 -22.95
N TYR A 171 -2.46 -11.14 -22.91
CA TYR A 171 -1.72 -10.77 -21.70
C TYR A 171 -0.92 -9.50 -21.89
N SER A 172 -0.79 -8.74 -20.80
CA SER A 172 0.11 -7.60 -20.69
C SER A 172 1.27 -7.95 -19.75
N ILE A 173 2.49 -7.57 -20.14
CA ILE A 173 3.72 -7.81 -19.40
C ILE A 173 4.00 -6.62 -18.51
N LEU A 174 3.98 -6.83 -17.20
CA LEU A 174 4.14 -5.80 -16.19
C LEU A 174 5.42 -5.98 -15.39
N ARG A 175 6.18 -4.90 -15.24
CA ARG A 175 7.33 -4.81 -14.33
C ARG A 175 6.90 -4.12 -13.04
N LEU A 176 6.95 -4.84 -11.92
CA LEU A 176 6.62 -4.34 -10.60
C LEU A 176 7.79 -3.57 -9.98
N THR A 177 7.52 -2.74 -8.96
CA THR A 177 8.56 -2.04 -8.17
C THR A 177 9.57 -2.98 -7.51
N SER A 178 9.16 -4.23 -7.22
CA SER A 178 10.06 -5.27 -6.69
C SER A 178 11.07 -5.81 -7.71
N GLY A 179 10.93 -5.44 -9.01
CA GLY A 179 11.71 -6.00 -10.11
C GLY A 179 11.13 -7.30 -10.69
N GLU A 180 10.04 -7.84 -10.10
CA GLU A 180 9.31 -8.98 -10.68
C GLU A 180 8.67 -8.56 -12.00
N VAL A 181 8.79 -9.41 -13.02
CA VAL A 181 8.11 -9.27 -14.31
C VAL A 181 7.09 -10.38 -14.43
N ARG A 182 5.84 -10.01 -14.73
CA ARG A 182 4.74 -10.96 -14.77
C ARG A 182 3.70 -10.63 -15.83
N PHE A 183 2.98 -11.67 -16.22
CA PHE A 183 1.78 -11.56 -17.04
C PHE A 183 0.55 -11.17 -16.21
N VAL A 184 -0.30 -10.33 -16.78
CA VAL A 184 -1.65 -10.00 -16.31
C VAL A 184 -2.56 -9.95 -17.53
N LEU A 185 -3.81 -10.40 -17.39
CA LEU A 185 -4.79 -10.34 -18.50
C LEU A 185 -4.96 -8.91 -18.99
N SER A 186 -4.96 -8.72 -20.30
CA SER A 186 -5.05 -7.39 -20.92
C SER A 186 -6.41 -6.72 -20.71
N SER A 187 -7.45 -7.48 -20.37
CA SER A 187 -8.77 -6.99 -19.97
C SER A 187 -8.83 -6.42 -18.54
N CYS A 188 -7.78 -6.62 -17.73
CA CYS A 188 -7.72 -6.07 -16.37
C CYS A 188 -7.62 -4.54 -16.41
N MET A 189 -8.38 -3.88 -15.52
CA MET A 189 -8.35 -2.43 -15.37
C MET A 189 -7.09 -1.96 -14.62
N CYS A 190 -6.62 -0.78 -14.99
CA CYS A 190 -5.53 -0.09 -14.34
C CYS A 190 -5.78 1.42 -14.30
N SER A 191 -5.07 2.14 -13.46
CA SER A 191 -5.09 3.61 -13.43
C SER A 191 -3.73 4.17 -13.81
N VAL A 192 -3.72 5.26 -14.58
CA VAL A 192 -2.51 5.91 -15.10
C VAL A 192 -1.81 6.70 -14.00
N GLY A 193 -0.48 6.63 -13.96
CA GLY A 193 0.39 7.37 -13.06
C GLY A 193 0.94 6.52 -11.90
N ALA A 194 1.87 7.07 -11.14
CA ALA A 194 2.36 6.50 -9.89
C ALA A 194 1.51 6.98 -8.70
N VAL A 195 1.47 6.21 -7.62
CA VAL A 195 0.72 6.58 -6.41
C VAL A 195 1.38 7.76 -5.70
N SER A 196 0.56 8.65 -5.14
CA SER A 196 0.99 9.82 -4.36
C SER A 196 1.88 9.48 -3.16
N ASN A 197 2.48 10.53 -2.57
CA ASN A 197 3.26 10.47 -1.33
C ASN A 197 4.52 9.56 -1.39
N PRO A 198 5.41 9.70 -2.40
CA PRO A 198 6.61 8.87 -2.51
C PRO A 198 7.55 9.02 -1.31
N ASP A 199 7.59 10.20 -0.68
CA ASP A 199 8.44 10.51 0.46
C ASP A 199 8.02 9.84 1.78
N ASN A 200 6.90 9.09 1.77
CA ASN A 200 6.49 8.35 2.96
C ASN A 200 7.55 7.35 3.45
N GLN A 201 8.36 6.80 2.55
CA GLN A 201 9.46 5.89 2.89
C GLN A 201 10.57 6.58 3.69
N ASN A 202 10.75 7.89 3.52
CA ASN A 202 11.78 8.72 4.16
C ASN A 202 11.33 9.26 5.53
N THR A 203 10.15 8.86 6.02
CA THR A 203 9.63 9.31 7.31
C THR A 203 10.32 8.59 8.47
N ASN A 204 10.61 9.35 9.53
CA ASN A 204 11.11 8.82 10.79
C ASN A 204 10.17 9.21 11.93
N LEU A 205 9.70 8.23 12.68
CA LEU A 205 8.72 8.44 13.76
C LEU A 205 9.30 9.12 15.01
N GLY A 206 10.62 9.13 15.18
CA GLY A 206 11.34 9.83 16.25
C GLY A 206 11.17 9.23 17.65
N LYS A 207 10.06 8.58 17.97
CA LYS A 207 9.83 7.95 19.29
C LYS A 207 8.96 6.69 19.21
N ALA A 208 9.16 5.76 20.14
CA ALA A 208 8.41 4.52 20.26
C ALA A 208 6.89 4.74 20.44
N GLY A 209 6.49 5.80 21.16
CA GLY A 209 5.09 6.15 21.35
C GLY A 209 4.33 6.41 20.04
N ARG A 210 4.98 6.93 18.99
CA ARG A 210 4.34 7.07 17.67
C ARG A 210 4.03 5.73 17.03
N SER A 211 4.91 4.73 17.19
CA SER A 211 4.63 3.36 16.75
C SER A 211 3.41 2.77 17.48
N ARG A 212 3.28 3.07 18.78
CA ARG A 212 2.10 2.70 19.57
C ARG A 212 0.83 3.35 19.04
N TRP A 213 0.84 4.63 18.68
CA TRP A 213 -0.30 5.32 18.07
C TRP A 213 -0.73 4.70 16.74
N LEU A 214 0.22 4.13 16.00
CA LEU A 214 -0.06 3.40 14.75
C LEU A 214 -0.56 1.97 14.96
N GLY A 215 -0.65 1.51 16.23
CA GLY A 215 -1.13 0.17 16.58
C GLY A 215 -0.05 -0.92 16.55
N ARG A 216 1.22 -0.53 16.61
CA ARG A 216 2.36 -1.44 16.76
C ARG A 216 2.72 -1.56 18.24
N ARG A 217 2.76 -2.76 18.77
CA ARG A 217 3.24 -3.05 20.13
C ARG A 217 4.74 -3.34 20.11
N PRO A 218 5.42 -3.26 21.26
CA PRO A 218 6.80 -3.71 21.37
C PRO A 218 6.94 -5.18 21.02
N THR A 219 8.02 -5.53 20.34
CA THR A 219 8.34 -6.93 19.96
C THR A 219 9.54 -7.39 20.76
N VAL A 220 9.41 -8.53 21.42
CA VAL A 220 10.53 -9.20 22.11
C VAL A 220 11.31 -10.01 21.09
N ARG A 221 12.65 -9.88 21.12
CA ARG A 221 13.54 -10.65 20.24
C ARG A 221 13.67 -12.07 20.76
N GLY A 222 13.74 -13.08 19.87
CA GLY A 222 13.91 -14.48 20.26
C GLY A 222 15.13 -14.76 21.15
N VAL A 223 16.22 -14.00 20.99
CA VAL A 223 17.42 -14.10 21.85
C VAL A 223 17.15 -13.73 23.31
N ALA A 224 16.13 -12.91 23.57
CA ALA A 224 15.75 -12.49 24.92
C ALA A 224 14.67 -13.38 25.56
N MET A 225 14.34 -14.48 24.91
CA MET A 225 13.35 -15.47 25.37
C MET A 225 14.04 -16.67 26.00
N ASN A 226 13.25 -17.52 26.65
CA ASN A 226 13.73 -18.81 27.16
C ASN A 226 13.87 -19.85 26.03
N PRO A 227 14.67 -20.92 26.20
CA PRO A 227 14.83 -21.95 25.17
C PRO A 227 13.54 -22.62 24.75
N VAL A 228 12.54 -22.72 25.61
CA VAL A 228 11.23 -23.29 25.32
C VAL A 228 10.42 -22.40 24.36
N ASP A 229 10.63 -21.08 24.40
CA ASP A 229 9.83 -20.12 23.63
C ASP A 229 10.41 -19.83 22.24
N HIS A 230 11.72 -19.95 22.09
CA HIS A 230 12.38 -19.64 20.82
C HIS A 230 13.71 -20.43 20.68
N PRO A 231 14.03 -20.93 19.45
CA PRO A 231 15.31 -21.62 19.16
C PRO A 231 16.57 -20.77 19.39
N HIS A 232 16.45 -19.45 19.53
CA HIS A 232 17.53 -18.53 19.88
C HIS A 232 17.56 -18.17 21.37
N GLY A 233 16.65 -18.73 22.16
CA GLY A 233 16.54 -18.44 23.59
C GLY A 233 17.58 -19.15 24.41
N GLY A 234 17.74 -18.69 25.66
CA GLY A 234 18.65 -19.25 26.65
C GLY A 234 20.03 -18.59 26.69
N GLY A 235 20.91 -19.16 27.48
CA GLY A 235 22.25 -18.67 27.78
C GLY A 235 22.31 -17.78 29.02
N GLU A 236 23.52 -17.50 29.48
CA GLU A 236 23.79 -16.61 30.61
C GLU A 236 24.16 -15.21 30.11
N GLY A 237 23.51 -14.18 30.68
CA GLY A 237 23.78 -12.80 30.37
C GLY A 237 23.45 -12.44 28.90
N ARG A 238 24.33 -11.67 28.26
CA ARG A 238 24.16 -11.19 26.89
C ARG A 238 24.72 -12.20 25.88
N THR A 239 23.91 -13.17 25.50
CA THR A 239 24.27 -14.22 24.53
C THR A 239 23.94 -13.83 23.09
N SER A 240 24.62 -14.49 22.13
CA SER A 240 24.28 -14.46 20.70
C SER A 240 23.24 -15.54 20.37
N GLY A 241 22.70 -15.52 19.13
CA GLY A 241 21.69 -16.50 18.72
C GLY A 241 22.17 -17.95 18.60
N GLY A 242 23.49 -18.21 18.63
CA GLY A 242 24.12 -19.53 18.60
C GLY A 242 23.92 -20.36 17.33
N ARG A 243 23.12 -19.91 16.40
CA ARG A 243 22.75 -20.61 15.15
C ARG A 243 22.31 -19.66 14.06
N HIS A 244 22.12 -20.16 12.84
CA HIS A 244 21.54 -19.36 11.77
C HIS A 244 20.15 -18.80 12.17
N PRO A 245 19.80 -17.56 11.73
CA PRO A 245 18.51 -16.95 12.07
C PRO A 245 17.34 -17.83 11.65
N VAL A 246 16.50 -18.18 12.62
CA VAL A 246 15.30 -19.01 12.42
C VAL A 246 14.07 -18.35 13.03
N THR A 247 12.89 -18.80 12.59
CA THR A 247 11.60 -18.45 13.20
C THR A 247 11.41 -19.20 14.51
N PRO A 248 10.40 -18.85 15.34
CA PRO A 248 10.05 -19.64 16.53
C PRO A 248 9.80 -21.13 16.25
N TRP A 249 9.42 -21.48 15.04
CA TRP A 249 9.19 -22.85 14.58
C TRP A 249 10.41 -23.51 13.92
N GLY A 250 11.59 -22.91 14.05
CA GLY A 250 12.85 -23.44 13.52
C GLY A 250 13.09 -23.29 12.02
N LYS A 251 12.21 -22.60 11.28
CA LYS A 251 12.41 -22.35 9.84
C LYS A 251 13.42 -21.23 9.63
N GLY A 252 14.39 -21.44 8.72
CA GLY A 252 15.36 -20.42 8.34
C GLY A 252 14.70 -19.15 7.80
N THR A 253 15.15 -17.98 8.27
CA THR A 253 14.57 -16.68 7.92
C THR A 253 15.32 -15.95 6.80
N LYS A 254 16.57 -16.32 6.53
CA LYS A 254 17.40 -15.73 5.48
C LYS A 254 17.58 -16.71 4.31
N GLY A 255 17.48 -16.20 3.09
CA GLY A 255 17.72 -16.95 1.86
C GLY A 255 16.58 -17.87 1.40
N ASN A 256 15.67 -18.27 2.26
CA ASN A 256 14.61 -19.21 1.91
C ASN A 256 13.49 -18.53 1.12
N ARG A 257 13.08 -19.17 0.04
CA ARG A 257 11.89 -18.77 -0.72
C ARG A 257 10.63 -19.24 0.00
N THR A 258 9.78 -18.29 0.44
CA THR A 258 8.57 -18.58 1.23
C THR A 258 7.29 -18.65 0.39
N ARG A 259 7.35 -18.37 -0.93
CA ARG A 259 6.19 -18.44 -1.82
C ARG A 259 5.75 -19.89 -2.05
N ASN A 260 4.53 -20.23 -1.63
CA ASN A 260 3.92 -21.55 -1.83
C ASN A 260 2.85 -21.61 -2.93
N ASN A 261 2.46 -20.47 -3.52
CA ASN A 261 1.40 -20.43 -4.52
C ASN A 261 1.93 -20.83 -5.90
N LYS A 262 1.91 -22.12 -6.21
CA LYS A 262 2.36 -22.65 -7.49
C LYS A 262 1.39 -22.38 -8.65
N ARG A 263 0.09 -22.19 -8.37
CA ARG A 263 -0.93 -21.95 -9.42
C ARG A 263 -0.66 -20.75 -10.32
N THR A 264 -0.04 -19.70 -9.75
CA THR A 264 0.26 -18.46 -10.46
C THR A 264 1.75 -18.31 -10.82
N ASP A 265 2.56 -19.34 -10.62
CA ASP A 265 3.98 -19.30 -11.02
C ASP A 265 4.15 -19.19 -12.54
N LYS A 266 3.26 -19.81 -13.32
CA LYS A 266 3.23 -19.68 -14.78
C LYS A 266 3.03 -18.25 -15.29
N LEU A 267 2.50 -17.35 -14.45
CA LEU A 267 2.32 -15.93 -14.76
C LEU A 267 3.56 -15.09 -14.42
N ILE A 268 4.60 -15.66 -13.83
CA ILE A 268 5.84 -14.94 -13.47
C ILE A 268 6.90 -15.27 -14.51
N ILE A 269 7.27 -14.26 -15.31
CA ILE A 269 8.33 -14.38 -16.33
C ILE A 269 9.70 -14.32 -15.65
N ARG A 270 9.90 -13.33 -14.79
CA ARG A 270 11.14 -13.11 -14.06
C ARG A 270 10.85 -12.76 -12.61
N ARG A 271 11.41 -13.51 -11.68
CA ARG A 271 11.32 -13.22 -10.25
C ARG A 271 12.19 -12.01 -9.89
N ARG A 272 11.85 -11.35 -8.76
CA ARG A 272 12.74 -10.33 -8.19
C ARG A 272 14.13 -10.93 -7.94
N LYS A 273 15.16 -10.13 -8.12
CA LYS A 273 16.50 -10.51 -7.64
C LYS A 273 16.46 -10.64 -6.12
N ALA A 274 17.13 -11.64 -5.58
CA ALA A 274 17.26 -11.87 -4.14
C ALA A 274 18.05 -10.74 -3.50
#